data_1f01972afa50adb586c25671e9ad532a
#
_entry.id   1f01972afa50adb586c25671e9ad532a
#
_cell.length_a   1.000
_cell.length_b   1.000
_cell.length_c   1.000
_cell.angle_alpha   90.00
_cell.angle_beta   90.00
_cell.angle_gamma   90.00
#
_symmetry.space_group_name_H-M   'P 1'
#
loop_
_entity.id
_entity.type
_entity.pdbx_description
1 polymer ?
#
loop_
_entity_poly.entity_id
_entity_poly.type
_entity_poly.pdbx_seq_one_letter_code
_entity_poly.pdbx_strand_id
1 'polypeptide(L)'
;MLSSGLPPVVLLLAVLELSSDAGASLSEEEKKIILDGHNKYRSQVSPPAMDMLKMSWDAELEAFAQAYAEKCIWDHNKERGRRGENLFAMAPILDLEFAVEDWNGEEKYYNLSSSTCVPGQMCGHYTQVVWASTHQIGCGAKFCEKIDGIDAEGMHLLVCNYYPPGNMKGRKPYRAGPSCSQCPEGRVCVNSLCAGALDTEELEASSDQASVDQPTAGAPSTCMGLSLFLLPSVILVGFLL
;
A
#
# COMPACT_ATOMS: atom_id res chain seq x y z
N MET A 1 27.70 53.53 52.27
CA MET A 1 27.15 52.16 52.08
C MET A 1 26.64 52.06 50.67
N LEU A 2 27.44 51.50 49.77
CA LEU A 2 27.10 51.36 48.33
C LEU A 2 26.78 49.87 48.15
N SER A 3 25.47 49.59 47.88
CA SER A 3 24.99 48.25 47.54
C SER A 3 25.09 48.10 46.03
N SER A 4 26.03 47.29 45.57
CA SER A 4 26.17 46.90 44.17
C SER A 4 25.29 45.64 43.91
N GLY A 5 24.09 45.89 43.32
CA GLY A 5 23.28 44.82 42.78
C GLY A 5 23.79 44.39 41.44
N LEU A 6 24.17 43.09 41.31
CA LEU A 6 24.44 42.45 40.05
C LEU A 6 23.13 42.19 39.31
N PRO A 7 23.06 42.41 37.98
CA PRO A 7 21.87 42.06 37.22
C PRO A 7 21.77 40.54 37.03
N PRO A 8 20.56 39.98 36.97
CA PRO A 8 20.38 38.57 36.71
C PRO A 8 20.80 38.20 35.29
N VAL A 9 21.74 37.27 35.17
CA VAL A 9 22.11 36.65 33.89
C VAL A 9 20.93 35.79 33.47
N VAL A 10 20.17 36.24 32.49
CA VAL A 10 19.14 35.42 31.82
C VAL A 10 19.87 34.48 30.88
N LEU A 11 20.00 33.19 31.30
CA LEU A 11 20.52 32.14 30.49
C LEU A 11 19.41 31.74 29.46
N LEU A 12 19.47 32.32 28.25
CA LEU A 12 18.68 31.87 27.12
C LEU A 12 19.21 30.50 26.68
N LEU A 13 18.56 29.40 27.13
CA LEU A 13 18.70 28.10 26.56
C LEU A 13 18.05 28.12 25.19
N ALA A 14 18.83 28.35 24.14
CA ALA A 14 18.41 28.07 22.78
C ALA A 14 18.29 26.54 22.65
N VAL A 15 17.05 26.05 22.72
CA VAL A 15 16.73 24.69 22.29
C VAL A 15 16.94 24.67 20.79
N LEU A 16 18.10 24.15 20.37
CA LEU A 16 18.36 23.78 18.99
C LEU A 16 17.44 22.58 18.70
N GLU A 17 16.25 22.84 18.17
CA GLU A 17 15.50 21.78 17.52
C GLU A 17 16.32 21.35 16.31
N LEU A 18 17.08 20.27 16.47
CA LEU A 18 17.57 19.49 15.35
C LEU A 18 16.33 18.90 14.67
N SER A 19 15.78 19.64 13.74
CA SER A 19 14.93 19.04 12.70
C SER A 19 15.82 18.10 11.94
N SER A 20 15.84 16.83 12.37
CA SER A 20 16.29 15.78 11.50
C SER A 20 15.28 15.75 10.36
N ASP A 21 15.67 16.24 9.19
CA ASP A 21 15.08 15.90 7.90
C ASP A 21 15.39 14.42 7.63
N ALA A 22 14.99 13.56 8.54
CA ALA A 22 14.78 12.16 8.26
C ALA A 22 13.61 12.14 7.29
N GLY A 23 13.85 11.76 6.04
CA GLY A 23 12.82 11.67 5.03
C GLY A 23 11.59 11.02 5.64
N ALA A 24 10.45 11.71 5.58
CA ALA A 24 9.24 11.28 6.28
C ALA A 24 8.91 9.86 5.84
N SER A 25 8.97 8.90 6.77
CA SER A 25 8.50 7.54 6.55
C SER A 25 7.00 7.58 6.23
N LEU A 26 6.50 6.56 5.53
CA LEU A 26 5.07 6.41 5.29
C LEU A 26 4.29 6.45 6.61
N SER A 27 3.20 7.22 6.62
CA SER A 27 2.25 7.24 7.74
C SER A 27 1.52 5.89 7.87
N GLU A 28 0.92 5.60 9.01
CA GLU A 28 0.14 4.37 9.21
C GLU A 28 -1.03 4.25 8.21
N GLU A 29 -1.66 5.38 7.83
CA GLU A 29 -2.69 5.39 6.79
C GLU A 29 -2.12 5.01 5.42
N GLU A 30 -0.99 5.56 5.04
CA GLU A 30 -0.31 5.23 3.78
C GLU A 30 0.14 3.77 3.73
N LYS A 31 0.66 3.23 4.84
CA LYS A 31 0.99 1.80 4.97
C LYS A 31 -0.25 0.93 4.79
N LYS A 32 -1.36 1.35 5.39
CA LYS A 32 -2.65 0.65 5.28
C LYS A 32 -3.16 0.64 3.84
N ILE A 33 -3.09 1.76 3.12
CA ILE A 33 -3.47 1.85 1.70
C ILE A 33 -2.69 0.83 0.86
N ILE A 34 -1.39 0.77 1.02
CA ILE A 34 -0.54 -0.17 0.28
C ILE A 34 -0.90 -1.62 0.63
N LEU A 35 -0.99 -1.94 1.92
CA LEU A 35 -1.28 -3.30 2.41
C LEU A 35 -2.66 -3.78 1.96
N ASP A 36 -3.68 -2.93 2.12
CA ASP A 36 -5.06 -3.25 1.72
C ASP A 36 -5.17 -3.42 0.22
N GLY A 37 -4.50 -2.58 -0.58
CA GLY A 37 -4.42 -2.73 -2.04
C GLY A 37 -3.85 -4.07 -2.45
N HIS A 38 -2.74 -4.50 -1.84
CA HIS A 38 -2.16 -5.82 -2.09
C HIS A 38 -3.13 -6.96 -1.74
N ASN A 39 -3.71 -6.93 -0.54
CA ASN A 39 -4.64 -7.97 -0.10
C ASN A 39 -5.94 -7.98 -0.95
N LYS A 40 -6.42 -6.82 -1.39
CA LYS A 40 -7.53 -6.71 -2.33
C LYS A 40 -7.25 -7.47 -3.63
N TYR A 41 -6.17 -7.17 -4.33
CA TYR A 41 -5.85 -7.82 -5.60
C TYR A 41 -5.54 -9.30 -5.44
N ARG A 42 -4.88 -9.70 -4.36
CA ARG A 42 -4.62 -11.11 -4.03
C ARG A 42 -5.90 -11.91 -3.80
N SER A 43 -6.91 -11.31 -3.17
CA SER A 43 -8.20 -11.97 -2.93
C SER A 43 -9.06 -12.12 -4.19
N GLN A 44 -8.75 -11.36 -5.23
CA GLN A 44 -9.56 -11.23 -6.45
C GLN A 44 -8.92 -11.90 -7.68
N VAL A 45 -7.79 -12.60 -7.53
CA VAL A 45 -7.12 -13.26 -8.66
C VAL A 45 -8.06 -14.20 -9.41
N SER A 46 -7.93 -14.23 -10.74
CA SER A 46 -8.70 -15.10 -11.63
C SER A 46 -7.75 -15.92 -12.54
N PRO A 47 -7.83 -17.27 -12.49
CA PRO A 47 -8.66 -18.13 -11.63
C PRO A 47 -8.32 -17.95 -10.14
N PRO A 48 -9.25 -18.35 -9.22
CA PRO A 48 -9.00 -18.23 -7.77
C PRO A 48 -7.78 -19.04 -7.32
N ALA A 49 -7.15 -18.59 -6.23
CA ALA A 49 -5.95 -19.22 -5.66
C ALA A 49 -6.30 -20.16 -4.50
N MET A 50 -5.71 -21.35 -4.49
CA MET A 50 -5.91 -22.35 -3.44
C MET A 50 -5.14 -22.03 -2.14
N ASP A 51 -4.07 -21.23 -2.22
CA ASP A 51 -3.02 -21.10 -1.20
C ASP A 51 -2.53 -19.67 -0.97
N MET A 52 -3.33 -18.66 -1.36
CA MET A 52 -2.94 -17.26 -1.27
C MET A 52 -2.88 -16.78 0.18
N LEU A 53 -1.68 -16.52 0.69
CA LEU A 53 -1.50 -15.98 2.04
C LEU A 53 -1.95 -14.52 2.11
N LYS A 54 -2.63 -14.12 3.21
CA LYS A 54 -2.84 -12.71 3.53
C LYS A 54 -1.49 -12.07 3.84
N MET A 55 -1.24 -10.88 3.31
CA MET A 55 -0.05 -10.09 3.63
C MET A 55 -0.23 -9.30 4.93
N SER A 56 0.85 -9.16 5.67
CA SER A 56 1.00 -8.26 6.81
C SER A 56 2.18 -7.30 6.60
N TRP A 57 2.13 -6.15 7.27
CA TRP A 57 3.22 -5.18 7.24
C TRP A 57 4.39 -5.65 8.11
N ASP A 58 5.59 -5.38 7.63
CA ASP A 58 6.83 -5.74 8.31
C ASP A 58 7.75 -4.52 8.41
N ALA A 59 8.07 -4.11 9.64
CA ALA A 59 8.85 -2.92 9.92
C ALA A 59 10.34 -3.04 9.50
N GLU A 60 10.89 -4.24 9.45
CA GLU A 60 12.27 -4.43 8.99
C GLU A 60 12.34 -4.27 7.46
N LEU A 61 11.35 -4.80 6.75
CA LEU A 61 11.22 -4.57 5.30
C LEU A 61 10.97 -3.10 4.99
N GLU A 62 10.13 -2.41 5.79
CA GLU A 62 9.90 -0.97 5.67
C GLU A 62 11.21 -0.18 5.79
N ALA A 63 11.95 -0.38 6.87
CA ALA A 63 13.23 0.30 7.08
C ALA A 63 14.23 0.03 5.96
N PHE A 64 14.25 -1.21 5.47
CA PHE A 64 15.12 -1.60 4.36
C PHE A 64 14.71 -0.93 3.04
N ALA A 65 13.42 -0.87 2.73
CA ALA A 65 12.88 -0.21 1.56
C ALA A 65 13.10 1.31 1.62
N GLN A 66 12.87 1.93 2.79
CA GLN A 66 13.09 3.35 3.02
C GLN A 66 14.55 3.74 2.75
N ALA A 67 15.49 3.00 3.34
CA ALA A 67 16.92 3.25 3.13
C ALA A 67 17.35 3.13 1.66
N TYR A 68 16.63 2.35 0.87
CA TYR A 68 16.90 2.27 -0.57
C TYR A 68 16.21 3.39 -1.34
N ALA A 69 14.97 3.74 -1.02
CA ALA A 69 14.25 4.86 -1.63
C ALA A 69 15.01 6.19 -1.50
N GLU A 70 15.69 6.40 -0.37
CA GLU A 70 16.52 7.59 -0.11
C GLU A 70 17.71 7.74 -1.08
N LYS A 71 18.11 6.67 -1.76
CA LYS A 71 19.17 6.73 -2.77
C LYS A 71 18.72 7.33 -4.09
N CYS A 72 17.42 7.46 -4.34
CA CYS A 72 16.85 7.99 -5.58
C CYS A 72 17.41 7.29 -6.84
N ILE A 73 17.42 5.97 -6.86
CA ILE A 73 17.94 5.15 -7.96
C ILE A 73 16.80 4.34 -8.57
N TRP A 74 16.63 4.44 -9.92
CA TRP A 74 15.69 3.63 -10.69
C TRP A 74 16.33 2.34 -11.18
N ASP A 75 16.66 1.46 -10.26
CA ASP A 75 17.11 0.08 -10.52
C ASP A 75 16.77 -0.76 -9.29
N HIS A 76 16.71 -2.08 -9.46
CA HIS A 76 16.56 -2.97 -8.32
C HIS A 76 17.77 -2.93 -7.40
N ASN A 77 17.50 -2.93 -6.09
CA ASN A 77 18.53 -2.99 -5.07
C ASN A 77 19.34 -4.28 -5.19
N LYS A 78 20.60 -4.17 -5.57
CA LYS A 78 21.51 -5.32 -5.74
C LYS A 78 21.82 -6.03 -4.40
N GLU A 79 21.64 -5.31 -3.29
CA GLU A 79 21.88 -5.81 -1.92
C GLU A 79 20.59 -6.31 -1.25
N ARG A 80 19.46 -6.40 -1.98
CA ARG A 80 18.18 -6.85 -1.39
C ARG A 80 18.20 -8.30 -0.88
N GLY A 81 19.21 -9.08 -1.24
CA GLY A 81 19.38 -10.45 -0.79
C GLY A 81 18.19 -11.33 -1.22
N ARG A 82 17.58 -12.03 -0.26
CA ARG A 82 16.42 -12.89 -0.49
C ARG A 82 15.10 -12.16 -0.24
N ARG A 83 14.93 -10.98 -0.82
CA ARG A 83 13.69 -10.19 -0.79
C ARG A 83 13.17 -9.99 -2.21
N GLY A 84 11.85 -10.01 -2.37
CA GLY A 84 11.20 -9.47 -3.55
C GLY A 84 11.23 -7.95 -3.52
N GLU A 85 11.00 -7.31 -4.66
CA GLU A 85 11.01 -5.85 -4.76
C GLU A 85 10.18 -5.37 -5.94
N ASN A 86 9.32 -4.37 -5.71
CA ASN A 86 8.68 -3.56 -6.73
C ASN A 86 9.07 -2.10 -6.55
N LEU A 87 9.27 -1.39 -7.66
CA LEU A 87 9.53 0.04 -7.69
C LEU A 87 8.42 0.76 -8.45
N PHE A 88 8.12 1.99 -8.03
CA PHE A 88 7.21 2.88 -8.72
C PHE A 88 7.71 4.32 -8.61
N ALA A 89 7.58 5.12 -9.69
CA ALA A 89 7.96 6.53 -9.68
C ALA A 89 6.84 7.38 -10.26
N MET A 90 6.49 8.46 -9.60
CA MET A 90 5.38 9.33 -9.99
C MET A 90 5.63 10.80 -9.62
N ALA A 91 5.09 11.71 -10.39
CA ALA A 91 5.07 13.14 -10.15
C ALA A 91 3.69 13.73 -10.50
N PRO A 92 3.28 14.86 -9.94
CA PRO A 92 3.96 15.62 -8.88
C PRO A 92 3.65 15.11 -7.47
N ILE A 93 2.67 14.23 -7.31
CA ILE A 93 2.18 13.67 -6.04
C ILE A 93 2.24 12.16 -6.15
N LEU A 94 2.64 11.49 -5.08
CA LEU A 94 2.62 10.04 -5.00
C LEU A 94 1.21 9.54 -4.66
N ASP A 95 0.59 8.82 -5.59
CA ASP A 95 -0.67 8.12 -5.38
C ASP A 95 -0.38 6.63 -5.11
N LEU A 96 -0.56 6.23 -3.87
CA LEU A 96 -0.23 4.88 -3.41
C LEU A 96 -1.26 3.84 -3.87
N GLU A 97 -2.53 4.22 -3.99
CA GLU A 97 -3.56 3.33 -4.56
C GLU A 97 -3.24 3.05 -6.02
N PHE A 98 -2.94 4.12 -6.78
CA PHE A 98 -2.57 4.00 -8.18
C PHE A 98 -1.28 3.18 -8.36
N ALA A 99 -0.28 3.33 -7.50
CA ALA A 99 0.96 2.55 -7.58
C ALA A 99 0.69 1.03 -7.51
N VAL A 100 -0.15 0.60 -6.56
CA VAL A 100 -0.51 -0.82 -6.43
C VAL A 100 -1.43 -1.28 -7.57
N GLU A 101 -2.33 -0.41 -8.04
CA GLU A 101 -3.18 -0.66 -9.21
C GLU A 101 -2.35 -0.82 -10.48
N ASP A 102 -1.34 0.03 -10.70
CA ASP A 102 -0.43 -0.03 -11.85
C ASP A 102 0.33 -1.35 -11.88
N TRP A 103 0.91 -1.76 -10.76
CA TRP A 103 1.55 -3.07 -10.64
C TRP A 103 0.59 -4.22 -10.93
N ASN A 104 -0.65 -4.17 -10.40
CA ASN A 104 -1.66 -5.18 -10.67
C ASN A 104 -2.13 -5.13 -12.13
N GLY A 105 -2.10 -3.96 -12.77
CA GLY A 105 -2.51 -3.76 -14.16
C GLY A 105 -1.72 -4.58 -15.19
N GLU A 106 -0.55 -5.10 -14.83
CA GLU A 106 0.22 -6.02 -15.65
C GLU A 106 -0.47 -7.40 -15.79
N GLU A 107 -1.49 -7.74 -14.97
CA GLU A 107 -2.29 -8.97 -15.03
C GLU A 107 -2.74 -9.29 -16.45
N LYS A 108 -3.20 -8.29 -17.19
CA LYS A 108 -3.68 -8.42 -18.58
C LYS A 108 -2.64 -8.98 -19.55
N TYR A 109 -1.36 -8.95 -19.19
CA TYR A 109 -0.25 -9.45 -19.99
C TYR A 109 0.27 -10.81 -19.52
N TYR A 110 -0.20 -11.30 -18.36
CA TYR A 110 0.29 -12.54 -17.78
C TYR A 110 -0.67 -13.71 -18.00
N ASN A 111 -0.15 -14.84 -18.47
CA ASN A 111 -0.91 -16.08 -18.59
C ASN A 111 -0.46 -17.07 -17.51
N LEU A 112 -1.32 -17.31 -16.52
CA LEU A 112 -1.04 -18.21 -15.41
C LEU A 112 -0.88 -19.68 -15.87
N SER A 113 -1.64 -20.13 -16.87
CA SER A 113 -1.62 -21.54 -17.30
C SER A 113 -0.29 -21.89 -17.94
N SER A 114 0.26 -21.03 -18.79
CA SER A 114 1.55 -21.20 -19.46
C SER A 114 2.73 -20.62 -18.69
N SER A 115 2.47 -19.82 -17.65
CA SER A 115 3.49 -19.02 -16.91
C SER A 115 4.28 -18.07 -17.81
N THR A 116 3.60 -17.44 -18.77
CA THR A 116 4.24 -16.55 -19.75
C THR A 116 3.69 -15.13 -19.67
N CYS A 117 4.57 -14.17 -19.90
CA CYS A 117 4.23 -12.77 -20.12
C CYS A 117 4.18 -12.50 -21.62
N VAL A 118 3.29 -11.61 -22.06
CA VAL A 118 3.23 -11.15 -23.47
C VAL A 118 4.58 -10.56 -23.86
N PRO A 119 5.17 -10.95 -24.99
CA PRO A 119 6.47 -10.43 -25.43
C PRO A 119 6.49 -8.90 -25.48
N GLY A 120 7.53 -8.29 -24.90
CA GLY A 120 7.70 -6.84 -24.83
C GLY A 120 6.90 -6.15 -23.72
N GLN A 121 6.11 -6.89 -22.94
CA GLN A 121 5.40 -6.38 -21.75
C GLN A 121 6.11 -6.79 -20.46
N MET A 122 5.81 -6.08 -19.39
CA MET A 122 6.21 -6.46 -18.03
C MET A 122 5.07 -7.19 -17.33
N CYS A 123 5.41 -8.15 -16.47
CA CYS A 123 4.48 -8.88 -15.61
C CYS A 123 5.06 -9.09 -14.21
N GLY A 124 6.29 -8.62 -13.98
CA GLY A 124 7.03 -8.91 -12.76
C GLY A 124 6.45 -8.24 -11.53
N HIS A 125 5.87 -7.05 -11.67
CA HIS A 125 5.23 -6.36 -10.56
C HIS A 125 3.94 -7.07 -10.15
N TYR A 126 3.07 -7.40 -11.11
CA TYR A 126 1.86 -8.18 -10.88
C TYR A 126 2.16 -9.51 -10.22
N THR A 127 3.07 -10.31 -10.79
CA THR A 127 3.35 -11.64 -10.25
C THR A 127 3.94 -11.59 -8.84
N GLN A 128 4.67 -10.52 -8.47
CA GLN A 128 5.11 -10.29 -7.09
C GLN A 128 3.93 -9.93 -6.18
N VAL A 129 3.02 -9.04 -6.60
CA VAL A 129 1.81 -8.67 -5.82
C VAL A 129 0.99 -9.91 -5.48
N VAL A 130 0.77 -10.81 -6.45
CA VAL A 130 -0.08 -12.01 -6.28
C VAL A 130 0.72 -13.29 -5.99
N TRP A 131 1.98 -13.18 -5.52
CA TRP A 131 2.77 -14.35 -5.14
C TRP A 131 2.23 -14.98 -3.86
N ALA A 132 1.65 -16.18 -3.96
CA ALA A 132 0.87 -16.79 -2.89
C ALA A 132 1.65 -16.95 -1.58
N SER A 133 2.91 -17.40 -1.64
CA SER A 133 3.73 -17.63 -0.44
C SER A 133 4.37 -16.37 0.15
N THR A 134 4.36 -15.23 -0.55
CA THR A 134 4.78 -13.95 0.00
C THR A 134 3.71 -13.44 0.96
N HIS A 135 4.08 -13.16 2.20
CA HIS A 135 3.12 -12.76 3.24
C HIS A 135 3.58 -11.59 4.10
N GLN A 136 4.77 -11.06 3.85
CA GLN A 136 5.27 -9.85 4.50
C GLN A 136 5.62 -8.81 3.43
N ILE A 137 5.28 -7.55 3.71
CA ILE A 137 5.58 -6.39 2.87
C ILE A 137 6.02 -5.23 3.76
N GLY A 138 6.97 -4.46 3.29
CA GLY A 138 7.35 -3.18 3.86
C GLY A 138 7.83 -2.26 2.75
N CYS A 139 7.37 -1.01 2.77
CA CYS A 139 7.67 -0.03 1.74
C CYS A 139 8.25 1.25 2.33
N GLY A 140 8.99 1.97 1.50
CA GLY A 140 9.49 3.29 1.80
C GLY A 140 9.34 4.20 0.59
N ALA A 141 9.19 5.49 0.81
CA ALA A 141 9.04 6.48 -0.24
C ALA A 141 9.96 7.69 -0.02
N LYS A 142 10.37 8.33 -1.12
CA LYS A 142 11.21 9.52 -1.11
C LYS A 142 10.82 10.45 -2.25
N PHE A 143 10.68 11.74 -1.97
CA PHE A 143 10.73 12.76 -3.01
C PHE A 143 12.17 12.95 -3.44
N CYS A 144 12.42 12.84 -4.73
CA CYS A 144 13.73 12.97 -5.36
C CYS A 144 13.70 14.15 -6.33
N GLU A 145 14.60 15.11 -6.17
CA GLU A 145 14.77 16.16 -7.17
C GLU A 145 15.17 15.53 -8.52
N LYS A 146 16.00 14.50 -8.47
CA LYS A 146 16.38 13.68 -9.61
C LYS A 146 16.47 12.22 -9.19
N ILE A 147 15.94 11.34 -10.04
CA ILE A 147 16.10 9.89 -9.89
C ILE A 147 17.12 9.42 -10.92
N ASP A 148 18.18 8.76 -10.45
CA ASP A 148 19.19 8.19 -11.34
C ASP A 148 18.55 7.07 -12.19
N GLY A 149 18.63 7.22 -13.51
CA GLY A 149 17.98 6.32 -14.47
C GLY A 149 16.64 6.82 -15.03
N ILE A 150 16.14 7.99 -14.60
CA ILE A 150 14.95 8.64 -15.16
C ILE A 150 15.32 10.07 -15.61
N ASP A 151 14.89 10.46 -16.82
CA ASP A 151 15.15 11.80 -17.38
C ASP A 151 14.19 12.89 -16.88
N ALA A 152 13.30 12.57 -15.94
CA ALA A 152 12.39 13.53 -15.30
C ALA A 152 12.92 13.98 -13.93
N GLU A 153 12.58 15.21 -13.54
CA GLU A 153 12.93 15.79 -12.25
C GLU A 153 11.70 15.93 -11.36
N GLY A 154 11.91 16.04 -10.04
CA GLY A 154 10.86 16.29 -9.06
C GLY A 154 9.84 15.15 -8.94
N MET A 155 10.31 13.90 -8.79
CA MET A 155 9.48 12.72 -8.69
C MET A 155 9.55 12.06 -7.32
N HIS A 156 8.48 11.37 -6.96
CA HIS A 156 8.47 10.46 -5.82
C HIS A 156 8.88 9.07 -6.28
N LEU A 157 9.77 8.43 -5.53
CA LEU A 157 10.15 7.03 -5.68
C LEU A 157 9.52 6.24 -4.55
N LEU A 158 8.75 5.21 -4.88
CA LEU A 158 8.22 4.21 -3.95
C LEU A 158 8.99 2.91 -4.17
N VAL A 159 9.46 2.30 -3.10
CA VAL A 159 10.10 0.98 -3.08
C VAL A 159 9.33 0.09 -2.12
N CYS A 160 8.90 -1.08 -2.57
CA CYS A 160 8.29 -2.10 -1.71
C CYS A 160 9.15 -3.37 -1.74
N ASN A 161 9.52 -3.87 -0.57
CA ASN A 161 10.19 -5.15 -0.41
C ASN A 161 9.25 -6.21 0.15
N TYR A 162 9.47 -7.47 -0.24
CA TYR A 162 8.58 -8.58 0.03
C TYR A 162 9.33 -9.78 0.61
N TYR A 163 8.69 -10.50 1.54
CA TYR A 163 9.26 -11.72 2.09
C TYR A 163 8.19 -12.81 2.32
N PRO A 164 8.49 -14.07 2.02
CA PRO A 164 9.57 -14.54 1.13
C PRO A 164 9.49 -13.91 -0.27
N PRO A 165 10.59 -13.91 -1.06
CA PRO A 165 10.57 -13.33 -2.39
C PRO A 165 9.61 -14.09 -3.32
N GLY A 166 8.94 -13.35 -4.19
CA GLY A 166 8.24 -13.89 -5.35
C GLY A 166 9.15 -14.07 -6.56
N ASN A 167 8.53 -14.21 -7.71
CA ASN A 167 9.19 -14.25 -9.03
C ASN A 167 10.29 -15.32 -9.15
N MET A 168 10.09 -16.45 -8.46
CA MET A 168 11.02 -17.56 -8.50
C MET A 168 10.99 -18.24 -9.87
N LYS A 169 12.15 -18.32 -10.53
CA LYS A 169 12.29 -18.88 -11.88
C LYS A 169 11.63 -20.26 -11.99
N GLY A 170 10.77 -20.44 -12.99
CA GLY A 170 10.07 -21.69 -13.26
C GLY A 170 8.90 -22.01 -12.32
N ARG A 171 8.50 -21.06 -11.46
CA ARG A 171 7.34 -21.22 -10.59
C ARG A 171 6.22 -20.26 -10.98
N LYS A 172 4.98 -20.70 -10.75
CA LYS A 172 3.78 -19.87 -10.86
C LYS A 172 3.62 -19.01 -9.60
N PRO A 173 3.02 -17.83 -9.71
CA PRO A 173 2.77 -16.96 -8.55
C PRO A 173 1.83 -17.63 -7.53
N TYR A 174 0.84 -18.41 -7.99
CA TYR A 174 -0.08 -19.16 -7.14
C TYR A 174 -0.62 -20.39 -7.84
N ARG A 175 -1.26 -21.29 -7.07
CA ARG A 175 -1.95 -22.47 -7.58
C ARG A 175 -3.43 -22.16 -7.77
N ALA A 176 -3.91 -22.35 -9.02
CA ALA A 176 -5.31 -22.15 -9.37
C ALA A 176 -6.19 -23.27 -8.83
N GLY A 177 -7.36 -22.90 -8.27
CA GLY A 177 -8.35 -23.82 -7.75
C GLY A 177 -9.28 -23.15 -6.75
N PRO A 178 -10.14 -23.88 -6.03
CA PRO A 178 -11.04 -23.28 -5.07
C PRO A 178 -10.29 -22.49 -4.00
N SER A 179 -10.71 -21.24 -3.76
CA SER A 179 -10.07 -20.36 -2.79
C SER A 179 -9.86 -21.05 -1.45
N CYS A 180 -8.68 -20.87 -0.86
CA CYS A 180 -8.30 -21.38 0.45
C CYS A 180 -8.30 -22.90 0.61
N SER A 181 -8.51 -23.68 -0.47
CA SER A 181 -8.60 -25.16 -0.36
C SER A 181 -7.29 -25.82 0.07
N GLN A 182 -6.18 -25.07 0.06
CA GLN A 182 -4.85 -25.52 0.47
C GLN A 182 -4.12 -24.49 1.33
N CYS A 183 -4.83 -23.82 2.21
CA CYS A 183 -4.18 -22.99 3.22
C CYS A 183 -3.22 -23.84 4.07
N PRO A 184 -2.04 -23.32 4.42
CA PRO A 184 -1.15 -23.97 5.37
C PRO A 184 -1.83 -24.23 6.71
N GLU A 185 -1.34 -25.24 7.45
CA GLU A 185 -1.82 -25.58 8.79
C GLU A 185 -1.76 -24.35 9.72
N GLY A 186 -2.80 -24.16 10.54
CA GLY A 186 -2.93 -23.02 11.46
C GLY A 186 -3.40 -21.71 10.80
N ARG A 187 -3.76 -21.75 9.50
CA ARG A 187 -4.37 -20.60 8.82
C ARG A 187 -5.81 -20.87 8.46
N VAL A 188 -6.63 -19.82 8.51
CA VAL A 188 -8.06 -19.86 8.17
C VAL A 188 -8.35 -19.01 6.94
N CYS A 189 -9.44 -19.33 6.25
CA CYS A 189 -9.86 -18.58 5.07
C CYS A 189 -10.64 -17.32 5.47
N VAL A 190 -10.09 -16.17 5.12
CA VAL A 190 -10.75 -14.86 5.29
C VAL A 190 -10.69 -14.12 3.96
N ASN A 191 -11.84 -13.78 3.40
CA ASN A 191 -11.92 -13.04 2.13
C ASN A 191 -11.04 -13.65 1.02
N SER A 192 -11.13 -14.96 0.82
CA SER A 192 -10.33 -15.73 -0.15
C SER A 192 -8.81 -15.76 0.10
N LEU A 193 -8.36 -15.34 1.27
CA LEU A 193 -6.96 -15.36 1.69
C LEU A 193 -6.76 -16.28 2.89
N CYS A 194 -5.61 -16.97 2.94
CA CYS A 194 -5.18 -17.77 4.07
C CYS A 194 -4.59 -16.84 5.15
N ALA A 195 -5.39 -16.48 6.14
CA ALA A 195 -5.06 -15.55 7.24
C ALA A 195 -4.53 -16.28 8.47
N GLY A 196 -3.68 -15.62 9.27
CA GLY A 196 -3.23 -16.11 10.57
C GLY A 196 -4.27 -15.89 11.66
N ALA A 197 -4.06 -16.47 12.85
CA ALA A 197 -4.99 -16.32 13.98
C ALA A 197 -5.15 -14.85 14.44
N LEU A 198 -4.07 -14.08 14.45
CA LEU A 198 -4.11 -12.66 14.81
C LEU A 198 -4.94 -11.81 13.84
N ASP A 199 -4.98 -12.19 12.57
CA ASP A 199 -5.76 -11.50 11.54
C ASP A 199 -7.29 -11.66 11.73
N THR A 200 -7.71 -12.66 12.50
CA THR A 200 -9.14 -12.93 12.79
C THR A 200 -9.66 -12.12 13.98
N GLU A 201 -8.82 -11.83 14.95
CA GLU A 201 -9.18 -11.02 16.12
C GLU A 201 -9.50 -9.57 15.76
N GLU A 202 -8.80 -8.98 14.78
CA GLU A 202 -9.10 -7.63 14.27
C GLU A 202 -10.47 -7.55 13.58
N LEU A 203 -10.91 -8.62 12.91
CA LEU A 203 -12.23 -8.67 12.27
C LEU A 203 -13.37 -8.79 13.27
N GLU A 204 -13.19 -9.55 14.34
CA GLU A 204 -14.17 -9.68 15.42
C GLU A 204 -14.31 -8.36 16.20
N ALA A 205 -13.20 -7.70 16.53
CA ALA A 205 -13.20 -6.39 17.18
C ALA A 205 -13.87 -5.30 16.33
N SER A 206 -13.67 -5.34 15.02
CA SER A 206 -14.31 -4.40 14.07
C SER A 206 -15.82 -4.65 13.91
N SER A 207 -16.27 -5.90 13.99
CA SER A 207 -17.70 -6.25 13.90
C SER A 207 -18.49 -5.81 15.15
N ASP A 208 -17.87 -5.85 16.32
CA ASP A 208 -18.50 -5.43 17.57
C ASP A 208 -18.67 -3.91 17.67
N GLN A 209 -17.79 -3.12 17.06
CA GLN A 209 -17.94 -1.67 16.96
C GLN A 209 -19.05 -1.23 15.99
N ALA A 210 -19.33 -1.99 14.93
CA ALA A 210 -20.39 -1.68 13.99
C ALA A 210 -21.80 -1.94 14.50
N SER A 211 -21.97 -2.70 15.60
CA SER A 211 -23.27 -3.05 16.19
C SER A 211 -23.80 -2.06 17.24
N VAL A 212 -23.01 -1.05 17.65
CA VAL A 212 -23.39 -0.09 18.72
C VAL A 212 -24.10 1.16 18.19
N ASP A 213 -24.05 1.46 16.88
CA ASP A 213 -24.64 2.67 16.30
C ASP A 213 -25.96 2.45 15.55
N GLN A 214 -26.82 1.56 16.02
CA GLN A 214 -28.17 1.46 15.48
C GLN A 214 -29.14 2.32 16.32
N PRO A 215 -29.65 3.46 15.82
CA PRO A 215 -30.64 4.25 16.55
C PRO A 215 -31.96 3.48 16.60
N THR A 216 -32.47 3.28 17.79
CA THR A 216 -33.80 2.72 18.06
C THR A 216 -34.89 3.52 17.35
N ALA A 217 -35.66 2.84 16.53
CA ALA A 217 -36.78 3.40 15.79
C ALA A 217 -37.85 3.95 16.73
N GLY A 218 -38.03 5.26 16.75
CA GLY A 218 -39.19 5.97 17.25
C GLY A 218 -40.26 6.10 16.16
N ALA A 219 -41.51 5.95 16.52
CA ALA A 219 -42.71 5.83 15.73
C ALA A 219 -43.00 7.02 14.77
N PRO A 220 -43.94 6.85 13.80
CA PRO A 220 -44.06 7.70 12.63
C PRO A 220 -44.83 8.99 12.89
N SER A 221 -44.31 10.10 12.40
CA SER A 221 -45.04 11.37 12.31
C SER A 221 -45.17 11.76 10.82
N THR A 222 -46.37 11.71 10.35
CA THR A 222 -46.80 12.19 9.02
C THR A 222 -46.66 13.70 8.92
N CYS A 223 -45.92 14.20 7.95
CA CYS A 223 -46.03 15.54 7.43
C CYS A 223 -45.87 15.55 5.90
N MET A 224 -46.94 15.84 5.20
CA MET A 224 -46.94 16.17 3.78
C MET A 224 -46.22 17.51 3.55
N GLY A 225 -45.27 17.51 2.65
CA GLY A 225 -44.59 18.73 2.21
C GLY A 225 -44.17 18.59 0.75
N LEU A 226 -44.90 19.30 -0.11
CA LEU A 226 -44.63 19.52 -1.54
C LEU A 226 -43.25 20.15 -1.71
N SER A 227 -42.38 19.59 -2.54
CA SER A 227 -41.19 20.28 -2.99
C SER A 227 -40.93 20.13 -4.48
N LEU A 228 -40.84 21.27 -5.12
CA LEU A 228 -40.51 21.54 -6.51
C LEU A 228 -39.18 20.90 -6.93
N PHE A 229 -39.22 20.27 -8.09
CA PHE A 229 -38.02 19.88 -8.86
C PHE A 229 -37.43 21.11 -9.55
N LEU A 230 -36.13 21.39 -9.27
CA LEU A 230 -35.27 22.20 -10.12
C LEU A 230 -34.07 21.34 -10.56
N LEU A 231 -34.05 21.00 -11.84
CA LEU A 231 -32.94 20.38 -12.53
C LEU A 231 -31.91 21.46 -12.92
N PRO A 232 -30.62 21.27 -12.70
CA PRO A 232 -29.61 22.05 -13.42
C PRO A 232 -29.21 21.33 -14.71
N SER A 233 -29.28 22.06 -15.80
CA SER A 233 -28.83 21.66 -17.13
C SER A 233 -27.31 21.52 -17.16
N VAL A 234 -26.83 20.35 -17.56
CA VAL A 234 -25.40 20.14 -17.86
C VAL A 234 -25.18 20.49 -19.33
N ILE A 235 -24.37 21.52 -19.58
CA ILE A 235 -23.86 21.88 -20.91
C ILE A 235 -22.65 21.01 -21.22
N LEU A 236 -22.82 20.13 -22.22
CA LEU A 236 -21.73 19.36 -22.80
C LEU A 236 -21.04 20.26 -23.85
N VAL A 237 -19.78 20.62 -23.62
CA VAL A 237 -18.92 21.20 -24.64
C VAL A 237 -17.95 20.13 -25.10
N GLY A 238 -18.20 19.59 -26.29
CA GLY A 238 -17.26 18.74 -26.98
C GLY A 238 -16.17 19.58 -27.63
N PHE A 239 -14.92 19.16 -27.47
CA PHE A 239 -13.83 19.55 -28.36
C PHE A 239 -13.32 18.31 -29.08
N LEU A 240 -13.56 18.29 -30.38
CA LEU A 240 -12.82 17.52 -31.38
C LEU A 240 -11.56 18.32 -31.73
N LEU A 241 -10.41 17.70 -31.57
CA LEU A 241 -9.27 17.78 -32.51
C LEU A 241 -8.25 16.70 -32.10
#